data_f163c7b9b0422d9a38af7bb79a882ddf
#
_entry.id   f163c7b9b0422d9a38af7bb79a882ddf
#
_cell.length_a   1.000
_cell.length_b   1.000
_cell.length_c   1.000
_cell.angle_alpha   90.00
_cell.angle_beta   90.00
_cell.angle_gamma   90.00
#
_symmetry.space_group_name_H-M   'P 1'
#
loop_
_entity.id
_entity.type
_entity.pdbx_description
1 polymer ?
#
loop_
_entity_poly.entity_id
_entity_poly.type
_entity_poly.pdbx_seq_one_letter_code
_entity_poly.pdbx_strand_id
1 'polypeptide(L)'
;LIDMDSNIIQKGKEKIFIPKASFTIISTLMDVPHKTVSRSALVFYLEQAYHHEILDNTLTVHIASIRRLLGDEYIKTHKTVGYFWDFDVFKVG
;
A
#
# COMPACT_ATOMS: atom_id res chain seq x y z
N LEU A 1 -10.37 7.47 -4.47
CA LEU A 1 -9.73 7.89 -5.73
C LEU A 1 -8.23 8.05 -5.53
N ILE A 2 -7.43 7.45 -6.37
CA ILE A 2 -5.98 7.59 -6.35
C ILE A 2 -5.52 8.38 -7.57
N ASP A 3 -4.71 9.39 -7.33
CA ASP A 3 -3.97 10.11 -8.37
C ASP A 3 -2.56 9.54 -8.42
N MET A 4 -2.31 8.68 -9.41
CA MET A 4 -1.02 8.00 -9.57
C MET A 4 0.14 8.96 -9.85
N ASP A 5 -0.15 10.11 -10.47
CA ASP A 5 0.89 11.06 -10.85
C ASP A 5 1.34 11.94 -9.68
N SER A 6 0.44 12.19 -8.73
CA SER A 6 0.69 13.14 -7.63
C SER A 6 0.91 12.46 -6.27
N ASN A 7 0.85 11.14 -6.20
CA ASN A 7 0.90 10.39 -4.94
C ASN A 7 -0.13 10.88 -3.92
N ILE A 8 -1.31 11.22 -4.39
CA ILE A 8 -2.41 11.73 -3.56
C ILE A 8 -3.55 10.72 -3.57
N ILE A 9 -4.06 10.42 -2.38
CA ILE A 9 -5.27 9.63 -2.21
C ILE A 9 -6.36 10.54 -1.70
N GLN A 10 -7.51 10.53 -2.37
CA GLN A 10 -8.68 11.27 -1.92
C GLN A 10 -9.56 10.34 -1.10
N LYS A 11 -9.81 10.72 0.15
CA LYS A 11 -10.70 10.02 1.07
C LYS A 11 -11.82 10.98 1.45
N GLY A 12 -13.00 10.77 0.86
CA GLY A 12 -14.10 11.72 1.02
C GLY A 12 -13.71 13.08 0.44
N LYS A 13 -13.72 14.12 1.29
CA LYS A 13 -13.31 15.48 0.90
C LYS A 13 -11.83 15.74 1.20
N GLU A 14 -11.15 14.81 1.88
CA GLU A 14 -9.75 14.97 2.20
C GLU A 14 -8.85 14.47 1.07
N LYS A 15 -7.81 15.24 0.80
CA LYS A 15 -6.70 14.80 -0.06
C LYS A 15 -5.51 14.50 0.83
N ILE A 16 -5.02 13.26 0.77
CA ILE A 16 -3.93 12.79 1.61
C ILE A 16 -2.71 12.57 0.72
N PHE A 17 -1.62 13.29 1.02
CA PHE A 17 -0.34 13.06 0.35
C PHE A 17 0.33 11.83 0.96
N ILE A 18 0.76 10.90 0.08
CA ILE A 18 1.32 9.62 0.49
C ILE A 18 2.81 9.58 0.13
N PRO A 19 3.71 9.28 1.07
CA PRO A 19 5.12 9.06 0.74
C PRO A 19 5.30 7.95 -0.29
N LYS A 20 6.36 8.03 -1.08
CA LYS A 20 6.60 7.11 -2.21
C LYS A 20 6.54 5.63 -1.80
N ALA A 21 7.18 5.26 -0.68
CA ALA A 21 7.18 3.86 -0.23
C ALA A 21 5.76 3.37 0.08
N SER A 22 5.00 4.16 0.84
CA SER A 22 3.63 3.84 1.18
C SER A 22 2.75 3.78 -0.06
N PHE A 23 2.94 4.69 -1.00
CA PHE A 23 2.21 4.70 -2.27
C PHE A 23 2.50 3.44 -3.09
N THR A 24 3.75 2.99 -3.14
CA THR A 24 4.13 1.76 -3.83
C THR A 24 3.40 0.55 -3.26
N ILE A 25 3.34 0.45 -1.93
CA ILE A 25 2.63 -0.63 -1.25
C ILE A 25 1.14 -0.58 -1.56
N ILE A 26 0.51 0.59 -1.40
CA ILE A 26 -0.92 0.77 -1.63
C ILE A 26 -1.28 0.40 -3.07
N SER A 27 -0.55 0.93 -4.04
CA SER A 27 -0.85 0.65 -5.45
C SER A 27 -0.69 -0.83 -5.79
N THR A 28 0.31 -1.49 -5.22
CA THR A 28 0.51 -2.93 -5.42
C THR A 28 -0.67 -3.73 -4.88
N LEU A 29 -1.13 -3.40 -3.67
CA LEU A 29 -2.28 -4.08 -3.06
C LEU A 29 -3.57 -3.80 -3.80
N MET A 30 -3.76 -2.57 -4.26
CA MET A 30 -4.98 -2.18 -4.98
C MET A 30 -5.06 -2.76 -6.38
N ASP A 31 -3.94 -3.17 -6.96
CA ASP A 31 -3.95 -3.87 -8.26
C ASP A 31 -4.60 -5.23 -8.16
N VAL A 32 -4.60 -5.84 -6.99
CA VAL A 32 -5.20 -7.15 -6.74
C VAL A 32 -6.07 -7.10 -5.48
N PRO A 33 -7.18 -6.35 -5.50
CA PRO A 33 -8.02 -6.18 -4.31
C PRO A 33 -8.53 -7.52 -3.79
N HIS A 34 -8.62 -7.65 -2.48
CA HIS A 34 -9.05 -8.85 -1.75
C HIS A 34 -8.10 -10.04 -1.89
N LYS A 35 -6.99 -9.91 -2.60
CA LYS A 35 -5.99 -10.98 -2.73
C LYS A 35 -4.76 -10.66 -1.90
N THR A 36 -4.28 -11.63 -1.15
CA THR A 36 -3.11 -11.48 -0.30
C THR A 36 -1.84 -11.36 -1.15
N VAL A 37 -1.05 -10.34 -0.86
CA VAL A 37 0.30 -10.18 -1.41
C VAL A 37 1.28 -10.51 -0.31
N SER A 38 2.23 -11.39 -0.59
CA SER A 38 3.20 -11.83 0.42
C SER A 38 4.13 -10.68 0.84
N ARG A 39 4.68 -10.80 2.07
CA ARG A 39 5.65 -9.83 2.55
C ARG A 39 6.86 -9.75 1.62
N SER A 40 7.37 -10.89 1.16
CA SER A 40 8.52 -10.92 0.26
C SER A 40 8.23 -10.24 -1.08
N ALA A 41 7.02 -10.39 -1.61
CA ALA A 41 6.63 -9.70 -2.84
C ALA A 41 6.59 -8.18 -2.63
N LEU A 42 6.04 -7.72 -1.52
CA LEU A 42 5.99 -6.29 -1.21
C LEU A 42 7.39 -5.70 -1.02
N VAL A 43 8.26 -6.42 -0.33
CA VAL A 43 9.67 -6.01 -0.19
C VAL A 43 10.35 -5.94 -1.55
N PHE A 44 10.11 -6.92 -2.42
CA PHE A 44 10.65 -6.92 -3.78
C PHE A 44 10.25 -5.66 -4.55
N TYR A 45 8.97 -5.30 -4.52
CA TYR A 45 8.49 -4.10 -5.22
C TYR A 45 9.08 -2.81 -4.65
N LEU A 46 9.28 -2.75 -3.33
CA LEU A 46 9.94 -1.60 -2.70
C LEU A 46 11.40 -1.52 -3.14
N GLU A 47 12.10 -2.65 -3.19
CA GLU A 47 13.49 -2.69 -3.65
C GLU A 47 13.61 -2.22 -5.10
N GLN A 48 12.67 -2.62 -5.96
CA GLN A 48 12.64 -2.15 -7.34
C GLN A 48 12.42 -0.63 -7.43
N ALA A 49 11.56 -0.09 -6.59
CA ALA A 49 11.25 1.35 -6.58
C ALA A 49 12.41 2.20 -6.08
N TYR A 50 13.18 1.70 -5.12
CA TYR A 50 14.28 2.45 -4.49
C TYR A 50 15.67 2.03 -4.95
N HIS A 51 15.79 0.93 -5.69
CA HIS A 51 17.07 0.42 -6.21
C HIS A 51 18.09 0.08 -5.11
N HIS A 52 17.62 -0.34 -3.94
CA HIS A 52 18.47 -0.82 -2.86
C HIS A 52 17.72 -1.83 -2.00
N GLU A 53 18.45 -2.56 -1.18
CA GLU A 53 17.90 -3.58 -0.30
C GLU A 53 16.98 -2.95 0.75
N ILE A 54 15.84 -3.60 0.99
CA ILE A 54 14.85 -3.20 1.99
C ILE A 54 14.72 -4.32 3.03
N LEU A 55 14.85 -3.97 4.29
CA LEU A 55 14.69 -4.94 5.37
C LEU A 55 13.21 -5.27 5.61
N ASP A 56 12.93 -6.49 6.04
CA ASP A 56 11.55 -6.94 6.27
C ASP A 56 10.80 -6.09 7.30
N ASN A 57 11.46 -5.69 8.39
CA ASN A 57 10.82 -4.86 9.41
C ASN A 57 10.50 -3.43 8.90
N THR A 58 11.16 -2.98 7.87
CA THR A 58 10.84 -1.70 7.21
C THR A 58 9.45 -1.77 6.59
N LEU A 59 9.08 -2.91 6.00
CA LEU A 59 7.72 -3.12 5.49
C LEU A 59 6.68 -2.95 6.61
N THR A 60 6.91 -3.55 7.78
CA THR A 60 6.00 -3.43 8.91
C THR A 60 5.82 -1.98 9.33
N VAL A 61 6.90 -1.20 9.36
CA VAL A 61 6.85 0.23 9.68
C VAL A 61 6.00 1.00 8.65
N HIS A 62 6.18 0.71 7.37
CA HIS A 62 5.39 1.36 6.31
C HIS A 62 3.90 1.00 6.40
N ILE A 63 3.58 -0.25 6.68
CA ILE A 63 2.18 -0.67 6.87
C ILE A 63 1.55 0.10 8.04
N ALA A 64 2.26 0.23 9.15
CA ALA A 64 1.78 1.00 10.30
C ALA A 64 1.54 2.47 9.94
N SER A 65 2.45 3.08 9.17
CA SER A 65 2.30 4.46 8.70
C SER A 65 1.07 4.63 7.81
N ILE A 66 0.83 3.70 6.88
CA ILE A 66 -0.34 3.74 6.00
C ILE A 66 -1.63 3.67 6.83
N ARG A 67 -1.66 2.78 7.82
CA ARG A 67 -2.85 2.64 8.69
C ARG A 67 -3.12 3.90 9.50
N ARG A 68 -2.09 4.61 9.91
CA ARG A 68 -2.28 5.91 10.59
C ARG A 68 -2.83 6.98 9.66
N LEU A 69 -2.42 6.95 8.39
CA LEU A 69 -2.88 7.94 7.40
C LEU A 69 -4.29 7.68 6.92
N LEU A 70 -4.63 6.43 6.61
CA LEU A 70 -5.89 6.06 5.97
C LEU A 70 -6.92 5.47 6.91
N GLY A 71 -6.49 4.87 8.02
CA GLY A 71 -7.33 4.06 8.90
C GLY A 71 -7.00 2.57 8.79
N ASP A 72 -7.40 1.81 9.80
CA ASP A 72 -7.03 0.38 9.90
C ASP A 72 -7.85 -0.52 8.99
N GLU A 73 -8.98 -0.03 8.45
CA GLU A 73 -9.94 -0.84 7.73
C GLU A 73 -9.52 -1.21 6.31
N TYR A 74 -8.57 -0.50 5.71
CA TYR A 74 -8.22 -0.67 4.29
C TYR A 74 -7.25 -1.81 4.05
N ILE A 75 -6.22 -1.94 4.87
CA ILE A 75 -5.20 -2.98 4.73
C ILE A 75 -5.36 -3.97 5.86
N LYS A 76 -5.68 -5.21 5.51
CA LYS A 76 -5.84 -6.31 6.46
C LYS A 76 -4.61 -7.20 6.44
N THR A 77 -4.31 -7.81 7.57
CA THR A 77 -3.21 -8.75 7.70
C THR A 77 -3.72 -10.17 7.47
N HIS A 78 -3.09 -10.88 6.53
CA HIS A 78 -3.22 -12.33 6.43
C HIS A 78 -2.07 -12.92 7.23
N LYS A 79 -2.34 -13.33 8.45
CA LYS A 79 -1.33 -13.74 9.42
C LYS A 79 -0.33 -14.73 8.83
N THR A 80 0.95 -14.46 9.00
CA THR A 80 2.10 -15.22 8.51
C THR A 80 2.28 -15.27 7.00
N VAL A 81 1.38 -14.69 6.20
CA VAL A 81 1.46 -14.68 4.74
C VAL A 81 1.76 -13.29 4.20
N GLY A 82 0.95 -12.30 4.52
CA GLY A 82 1.14 -10.96 3.98
C GLY A 82 -0.05 -10.05 4.28
N TYR A 83 -0.38 -9.22 3.31
CA TYR A 83 -1.43 -8.20 3.47
C TYR A 83 -2.34 -8.18 2.26
N PHE A 84 -3.56 -7.66 2.43
CA PHE A 84 -4.47 -7.46 1.30
C PHE A 84 -5.27 -6.18 1.49
N TRP A 85 -5.68 -5.60 0.36
CA TRP A 85 -6.57 -4.45 0.32
C TRP A 85 -8.01 -4.95 0.40
N ASP A 86 -8.74 -4.51 1.41
CA ASP A 86 -10.05 -5.08 1.74
C ASP A 86 -11.23 -4.24 1.24
N PHE A 87 -11.04 -3.52 0.16
CA PHE A 87 -12.09 -2.73 -0.48
C PHE A 87 -12.06 -2.94 -1.98
N ASP A 88 -13.24 -2.79 -2.61
CA ASP A 88 -13.31 -2.81 -4.06
C ASP A 88 -12.61 -1.60 -4.65
N VAL A 89 -11.94 -1.80 -5.77
CA VAL A 89 -11.23 -0.74 -6.47
C VAL A 89 -11.90 -0.48 -7.80
N PHE A 90 -12.32 0.77 -8.01
CA PHE A 90 -12.90 1.20 -9.27
C PHE A 90 -11.85 2.00 -10.02
N LYS A 91 -11.43 1.49 -11.16
CA LYS A 91 -10.47 2.18 -12.02
C LYS A 91 -11.21 3.15 -12.92
N VAL A 92 -10.81 4.42 -12.87
CA VAL A 92 -11.35 5.46 -13.72
C VAL A 92 -10.35 5.70 -14.85
N GLY A 93 -10.80 5.58 -16.06
CA GLY A 93 -9.94 5.91 -17.16
C GLY A 93 -9.96 4.97 -18.29
#